data_6e1fcdc5628279d01e85e3b151820c1b
#
_entry.id   6e1fcdc5628279d01e85e3b151820c1b
#
_cell.length_a   1.000
_cell.length_b   1.000
_cell.length_c   1.000
_cell.angle_alpha   90.00
_cell.angle_beta   90.00
_cell.angle_gamma   90.00
#
_symmetry.space_group_name_H-M   'P 1'
#
loop_
_entity.id
_entity.type
_entity.pdbx_description
1 polymer ?
#
loop_
_entity_poly.entity_id
_entity_poly.type
_entity_poly.pdbx_seq_one_letter_code
_entity_poly.pdbx_strand_id
1 'polypeptide(L)'
;DLLDLINLFKSYPSRIPVDVIELTKQTIVKMFGWLHIMSHGDDKVSFFNDSAFGIAPEHAILREYATKLGFAINELVTPTDALIVHNMQNTGYVSVKTAEMNLIADLAPVGPSYIPGHAHADSLSFELSLGKSRVFVNSGTSLYGISIERLRQRGTSAHNTVEINNKNSSQVWSGFRVAKRADIGNRLVGKVTSS
;
A
#
# COMPACT_ATOMS: atom_id res chain seq x y z
N ASP A 1 3.95 14.52 6.00
CA ASP A 1 5.29 15.12 5.71
C ASP A 1 5.26 16.05 4.48
N LEU A 2 4.88 15.60 3.24
CA LEU A 2 4.87 16.50 2.08
C LEU A 2 3.85 17.63 2.20
N LEU A 3 2.70 17.41 2.82
CA LEU A 3 1.73 18.48 3.11
C LEU A 3 2.33 19.50 4.09
N ASP A 4 3.09 19.05 5.08
CA ASP A 4 3.78 19.93 6.02
C ASP A 4 4.85 20.77 5.31
N LEU A 5 5.57 20.18 4.34
CA LEU A 5 6.50 20.94 3.51
C LEU A 5 5.79 22.02 2.69
N ILE A 6 4.63 21.74 2.09
CA ILE A 6 3.83 22.74 1.38
C ILE A 6 3.38 23.85 2.33
N ASN A 7 2.96 23.51 3.55
CA ASN A 7 2.60 24.53 4.55
C ASN A 7 3.79 25.42 4.91
N LEU A 8 4.97 24.80 5.08
CA LEU A 8 6.22 25.52 5.32
C LEU A 8 6.59 26.42 4.13
N PHE A 9 6.47 25.93 2.90
CA PHE A 9 6.77 26.71 1.68
C PHE A 9 5.87 27.95 1.56
N LYS A 10 4.61 27.83 1.94
CA LYS A 10 3.69 28.99 2.00
C LYS A 10 4.14 30.05 3.02
N SER A 11 4.71 29.63 4.13
CA SER A 11 5.22 30.51 5.18
C SER A 11 6.54 31.21 4.79
N TYR A 12 7.30 30.60 3.86
CA TYR A 12 8.61 31.10 3.42
C TYR A 12 8.74 31.12 1.89
N PRO A 13 7.87 31.84 1.16
CA PRO A 13 7.74 31.73 -0.29
C PRO A 13 8.99 32.09 -1.10
N SER A 14 9.86 32.98 -0.55
CA SER A 14 11.09 33.41 -1.23
C SER A 14 12.29 32.49 -0.99
N ARG A 15 12.15 31.45 -0.16
CA ARG A 15 13.27 30.59 0.26
C ARG A 15 13.40 29.34 -0.57
N ILE A 16 12.35 28.94 -1.28
CA ILE A 16 12.26 27.64 -1.96
C ILE A 16 12.09 27.88 -3.46
N PRO A 17 12.88 27.20 -4.30
CA PRO A 17 12.73 27.26 -5.75
C PRO A 17 11.33 26.81 -6.20
N VAL A 18 10.77 27.48 -7.20
CA VAL A 18 9.39 27.24 -7.68
C VAL A 18 9.22 25.82 -8.24
N ASP A 19 10.22 25.31 -8.92
CA ASP A 19 10.24 23.95 -9.46
C ASP A 19 10.15 22.88 -8.36
N VAL A 20 10.80 23.09 -7.20
CA VAL A 20 10.69 22.20 -6.04
C VAL A 20 9.26 22.21 -5.48
N ILE A 21 8.63 23.39 -5.41
CA ILE A 21 7.25 23.53 -4.94
C ILE A 21 6.31 22.78 -5.88
N GLU A 22 6.43 22.98 -7.20
CA GLU A 22 5.57 22.33 -8.19
C GLU A 22 5.78 20.82 -8.22
N LEU A 23 7.01 20.33 -8.15
CA LEU A 23 7.30 18.90 -8.04
C LEU A 23 6.66 18.29 -6.79
N THR A 24 6.75 18.98 -5.64
CA THR A 24 6.14 18.53 -4.39
C THR A 24 4.62 18.45 -4.50
N LYS A 25 3.97 19.46 -5.11
CA LYS A 25 2.51 19.44 -5.34
C LYS A 25 2.07 18.28 -6.23
N GLN A 26 2.76 18.09 -7.36
CA GLN A 26 2.46 16.96 -8.28
C GLN A 26 2.64 15.62 -7.60
N THR A 27 3.66 15.47 -6.76
CA THR A 27 3.92 14.25 -5.99
C THR A 27 2.80 13.98 -4.99
N ILE A 28 2.30 14.99 -4.28
CA ILE A 28 1.18 14.87 -3.35
C ILE A 28 -0.07 14.33 -4.06
N VAL A 29 -0.43 14.87 -5.22
CA VAL A 29 -1.59 14.41 -6.00
C VAL A 29 -1.45 12.93 -6.38
N LYS A 30 -0.26 12.52 -6.86
CA LYS A 30 0.02 11.12 -7.18
C LYS A 30 -0.05 10.21 -5.94
N MET A 31 0.44 10.66 -4.80
CA MET A 31 0.39 9.91 -3.54
C MET A 31 -1.05 9.73 -3.05
N PHE A 32 -1.93 10.72 -3.19
CA PHE A 32 -3.36 10.56 -2.89
C PHE A 32 -4.04 9.54 -3.81
N GLY A 33 -3.73 9.56 -5.11
CA GLY A 33 -4.20 8.54 -6.05
C GLY A 33 -3.76 7.13 -5.65
N TRP A 34 -2.48 6.96 -5.30
CA TRP A 34 -1.95 5.69 -4.84
C TRP A 34 -2.59 5.24 -3.52
N LEU A 35 -2.73 6.15 -2.55
CA LEU A 35 -3.37 5.88 -1.27
C LEU A 35 -4.82 5.40 -1.44
N HIS A 36 -5.59 6.05 -2.35
CA HIS A 36 -6.95 5.62 -2.69
C HIS A 36 -6.98 4.20 -3.27
N ILE A 37 -6.03 3.86 -4.17
CA ILE A 37 -5.96 2.52 -4.78
C ILE A 37 -5.64 1.46 -3.72
N MET A 38 -4.76 1.78 -2.75
CA MET A 38 -4.33 0.88 -1.68
C MET A 38 -5.26 0.87 -0.45
N SER A 39 -6.37 1.60 -0.50
CA SER A 39 -7.38 1.62 0.56
C SER A 39 -8.59 0.77 0.18
N HIS A 40 -9.19 0.13 1.19
CA HIS A 40 -10.43 -0.63 1.05
C HIS A 40 -11.66 0.26 1.04
N GLY A 41 -12.85 -0.34 0.89
CA GLY A 41 -14.13 0.38 0.87
C GLY A 41 -14.51 1.05 2.20
N ASP A 42 -13.80 0.73 3.29
CA ASP A 42 -13.88 1.40 4.59
C ASP A 42 -13.01 2.68 4.69
N ASP A 43 -12.38 3.09 3.57
CA ASP A 43 -11.44 4.22 3.44
C ASP A 43 -10.17 4.07 4.31
N LYS A 44 -9.81 2.85 4.69
CA LYS A 44 -8.61 2.54 5.48
C LYS A 44 -7.62 1.72 4.66
N VAL A 45 -6.34 1.86 5.01
CA VAL A 45 -5.23 1.20 4.31
C VAL A 45 -5.30 -0.33 4.41
N SER A 46 -4.77 -1.01 3.39
CA SER A 46 -4.49 -2.45 3.38
C SER A 46 -3.31 -2.80 4.30
N PHE A 47 -3.27 -4.06 4.76
CA PHE A 47 -2.25 -4.55 5.71
C PHE A 47 -1.12 -5.32 5.04
N PHE A 48 -0.51 -4.73 4.04
CA PHE A 48 0.72 -5.28 3.46
C PHE A 48 1.94 -4.84 4.25
N ASN A 49 2.92 -5.74 4.40
CA ASN A 49 4.14 -5.48 5.15
C ASN A 49 3.84 -4.97 6.59
N ASP A 50 4.52 -3.95 7.04
CA ASP A 50 4.34 -3.35 8.37
C ASP A 50 3.17 -2.35 8.46
N SER A 51 2.20 -2.43 7.59
CA SER A 51 1.03 -1.54 7.65
C SER A 51 0.15 -1.89 8.86
N ALA A 52 -0.34 -0.85 9.55
CA ALA A 52 -1.26 -0.99 10.67
C ALA A 52 -2.13 0.27 10.82
N PHE A 53 -3.28 0.15 11.48
CA PHE A 53 -4.08 1.31 11.84
C PHE A 53 -3.43 2.12 12.95
N GLY A 54 -3.65 3.44 12.95
CA GLY A 54 -3.22 4.35 14.01
C GLY A 54 -1.75 4.74 14.00
N ILE A 55 -0.93 4.25 13.06
CA ILE A 55 0.49 4.64 12.93
C ILE A 55 0.69 5.88 12.02
N ALA A 56 -0.31 6.23 11.24
CA ALA A 56 -0.34 7.41 10.39
C ALA A 56 -1.74 8.05 10.43
N PRO A 57 -1.88 9.35 10.08
CA PRO A 57 -3.18 9.99 9.96
C PRO A 57 -4.08 9.25 8.96
N GLU A 58 -5.37 9.16 9.29
CA GLU A 58 -6.36 8.56 8.40
C GLU A 58 -6.52 9.36 7.09
N HIS A 59 -6.97 8.69 6.04
CA HIS A 59 -7.12 9.28 4.71
C HIS A 59 -7.99 10.54 4.70
N ALA A 60 -9.10 10.53 5.44
CA ALA A 60 -9.99 11.69 5.57
C ALA A 60 -9.28 12.92 6.16
N ILE A 61 -8.45 12.73 7.19
CA ILE A 61 -7.67 13.79 7.84
C ILE A 61 -6.64 14.36 6.85
N LEU A 62 -5.98 13.51 6.09
CA LEU A 62 -5.01 13.94 5.08
C LEU A 62 -5.69 14.74 3.97
N ARG A 63 -6.88 14.32 3.51
CA ARG A 63 -7.67 15.05 2.49
C ARG A 63 -8.11 16.42 3.00
N GLU A 64 -8.62 16.50 4.24
CA GLU A 64 -9.00 17.78 4.86
C GLU A 64 -7.79 18.73 4.93
N TYR A 65 -6.64 18.24 5.37
CA TYR A 65 -5.42 19.03 5.42
C TYR A 65 -4.97 19.49 4.03
N ALA A 66 -4.98 18.61 3.04
CA ALA A 66 -4.66 18.97 1.66
C ALA A 66 -5.61 20.05 1.11
N THR A 67 -6.92 19.94 1.38
CA THR A 67 -7.92 20.94 0.99
C THR A 67 -7.64 22.31 1.61
N LYS A 68 -7.30 22.36 2.91
CA LYS A 68 -6.87 23.60 3.60
C LYS A 68 -5.62 24.22 2.97
N LEU A 69 -4.75 23.39 2.39
CA LEU A 69 -3.58 23.84 1.65
C LEU A 69 -3.86 24.21 0.18
N GLY A 70 -5.12 24.10 -0.26
CA GLY A 70 -5.55 24.50 -1.61
C GLY A 70 -5.41 23.39 -2.66
N PHE A 71 -5.27 22.13 -2.26
CA PHE A 71 -5.32 21.00 -3.20
C PHE A 71 -6.76 20.61 -3.52
N ALA A 72 -7.06 20.45 -4.80
CA ALA A 72 -8.28 19.81 -5.26
C ALA A 72 -8.02 18.30 -5.35
N ILE A 73 -8.24 17.59 -4.25
CA ILE A 73 -8.15 16.12 -4.22
C ILE A 73 -9.53 15.56 -4.57
N ASN A 74 -9.72 15.22 -5.84
CA ASN A 74 -10.96 14.62 -6.31
C ASN A 74 -11.06 13.16 -5.81
N GLU A 75 -12.22 12.79 -5.35
CA GLU A 75 -12.51 11.38 -5.08
C GLU A 75 -12.55 10.62 -6.40
N LEU A 76 -11.78 9.54 -6.48
CA LEU A 76 -11.85 8.62 -7.60
C LEU A 76 -13.11 7.77 -7.42
N VAL A 77 -14.19 8.18 -8.07
CA VAL A 77 -15.45 7.43 -8.04
C VAL A 77 -15.30 6.20 -8.92
N THR A 78 -15.52 5.01 -8.37
CA THR A 78 -15.62 3.78 -9.17
C THR A 78 -16.99 3.77 -9.86
N PRO A 79 -17.08 3.74 -11.20
CA PRO A 79 -18.35 3.61 -11.90
C PRO A 79 -19.08 2.33 -11.48
N THR A 80 -20.40 2.39 -11.38
CA THR A 80 -21.24 1.30 -10.84
C THR A 80 -21.13 -0.02 -11.60
N ASP A 81 -20.84 0.01 -12.91
CA ASP A 81 -20.84 -1.17 -13.78
C ASP A 81 -19.46 -1.50 -14.38
N ALA A 82 -18.40 -0.88 -13.89
CA ALA A 82 -17.07 -1.06 -14.44
C ALA A 82 -16.18 -1.93 -13.55
N LEU A 83 -15.49 -2.88 -14.19
CA LEU A 83 -14.32 -3.53 -13.60
C LEU A 83 -13.09 -2.66 -13.90
N ILE A 84 -12.49 -2.08 -12.86
CA ILE A 84 -11.29 -1.26 -12.97
C ILE A 84 -10.10 -2.06 -12.47
N VAL A 85 -9.06 -2.17 -13.28
CA VAL A 85 -7.80 -2.80 -12.92
C VAL A 85 -6.70 -1.76 -12.88
N HIS A 86 -6.11 -1.56 -11.71
CA HIS A 86 -4.92 -0.74 -11.53
C HIS A 86 -3.69 -1.64 -11.42
N ASN A 87 -2.87 -1.65 -12.46
CA ASN A 87 -1.58 -2.34 -12.45
C ASN A 87 -0.47 -1.35 -12.13
N MET A 88 -0.05 -1.32 -10.89
CA MET A 88 0.97 -0.39 -10.38
C MET A 88 2.37 -0.99 -10.56
N GLN A 89 2.84 -1.04 -11.80
CA GLN A 89 4.08 -1.72 -12.21
C GLN A 89 5.31 -1.30 -11.39
N ASN A 90 5.43 -0.02 -11.03
CA ASN A 90 6.59 0.50 -10.30
C ASN A 90 6.62 0.04 -8.82
N THR A 91 5.48 -0.21 -8.21
CA THR A 91 5.37 -0.68 -6.83
C THR A 91 5.12 -2.18 -6.74
N GLY A 92 4.60 -2.79 -7.81
CA GLY A 92 4.30 -4.20 -7.88
C GLY A 92 2.92 -4.60 -7.36
N TYR A 93 2.09 -3.67 -6.93
CA TYR A 93 0.73 -3.97 -6.50
C TYR A 93 -0.25 -3.97 -7.67
N VAL A 94 -1.29 -4.78 -7.54
CA VAL A 94 -2.44 -4.80 -8.46
C VAL A 94 -3.71 -4.61 -7.65
N SER A 95 -4.57 -3.70 -8.08
CA SER A 95 -5.91 -3.54 -7.50
C SER A 95 -6.97 -3.81 -8.55
N VAL A 96 -8.01 -4.54 -8.17
CA VAL A 96 -9.19 -4.82 -8.98
C VAL A 96 -10.40 -4.30 -8.22
N LYS A 97 -11.11 -3.33 -8.81
CA LYS A 97 -12.25 -2.67 -8.18
C LYS A 97 -13.50 -2.77 -9.03
N THR A 98 -14.63 -3.04 -8.37
CA THR A 98 -15.98 -2.80 -8.86
C THR A 98 -16.73 -1.91 -7.86
N ALA A 99 -18.02 -1.62 -8.10
CA ALA A 99 -18.84 -0.91 -7.11
C ALA A 99 -18.91 -1.63 -5.76
N GLU A 100 -18.88 -2.97 -5.77
CA GLU A 100 -19.10 -3.79 -4.58
C GLU A 100 -17.83 -4.47 -4.05
N MET A 101 -16.79 -4.59 -4.87
CA MET A 101 -15.60 -5.37 -4.53
C MET A 101 -14.33 -4.55 -4.69
N ASN A 102 -13.40 -4.72 -3.74
CA ASN A 102 -12.04 -4.21 -3.87
C ASN A 102 -11.06 -5.32 -3.47
N LEU A 103 -10.31 -5.81 -4.45
CA LEU A 103 -9.21 -6.75 -4.27
C LEU A 103 -7.90 -6.01 -4.48
N ILE A 104 -6.94 -6.21 -3.58
CA ILE A 104 -5.59 -5.68 -3.70
C ILE A 104 -4.63 -6.86 -3.55
N ALA A 105 -3.71 -7.03 -4.50
CA ALA A 105 -2.73 -8.12 -4.51
C ALA A 105 -1.30 -7.57 -4.53
N ASP A 106 -0.43 -8.21 -3.75
CA ASP A 106 1.01 -7.92 -3.68
C ASP A 106 1.78 -8.83 -4.64
N LEU A 107 2.19 -8.25 -5.75
CA LEU A 107 3.10 -8.85 -6.72
C LEU A 107 4.47 -8.13 -6.70
N ALA A 108 4.76 -7.43 -5.60
CA ALA A 108 5.99 -6.66 -5.45
C ALA A 108 7.21 -7.56 -5.13
N PRO A 109 8.41 -7.10 -5.46
CA PRO A 109 9.61 -7.65 -4.84
C PRO A 109 9.59 -7.47 -3.33
N VAL A 110 10.17 -8.42 -2.59
CA VAL A 110 10.19 -8.42 -1.12
C VAL A 110 11.08 -7.30 -0.58
N GLY A 111 10.48 -6.16 -0.34
CA GLY A 111 11.13 -4.95 0.15
C GLY A 111 12.21 -4.38 -0.77
N PRO A 112 12.80 -3.24 -0.41
CA PRO A 112 13.91 -2.66 -1.15
C PRO A 112 15.18 -3.51 -1.02
N SER A 113 16.07 -3.43 -2.02
CA SER A 113 17.29 -4.26 -2.07
C SER A 113 18.26 -4.00 -0.91
N TYR A 114 18.26 -2.81 -0.36
CA TYR A 114 19.24 -2.32 0.62
C TYR A 114 18.75 -2.33 2.09
N ILE A 115 17.47 -2.04 2.38
CA ILE A 115 16.93 -2.01 3.75
C ILE A 115 15.53 -2.64 3.78
N PRO A 116 15.41 -3.98 3.83
CA PRO A 116 14.13 -4.67 3.81
C PRO A 116 13.48 -4.82 5.21
N GLY A 117 13.72 -3.88 6.12
CA GLY A 117 13.33 -4.02 7.52
C GLY A 117 11.83 -4.16 7.75
N HIS A 118 11.02 -3.60 6.88
CA HIS A 118 9.56 -3.64 6.97
C HIS A 118 8.92 -4.76 6.12
N ALA A 119 9.73 -5.49 5.34
CA ALA A 119 9.22 -6.52 4.45
C ALA A 119 8.80 -7.79 5.20
N HIS A 120 7.78 -8.45 4.68
CA HIS A 120 7.29 -9.74 5.13
C HIS A 120 7.54 -10.82 4.07
N ALA A 121 7.35 -12.08 4.44
CA ALA A 121 7.35 -13.20 3.51
C ALA A 121 5.92 -13.41 2.96
N ASP A 122 5.40 -12.39 2.29
CA ASP A 122 4.00 -12.22 1.89
C ASP A 122 3.80 -12.20 0.37
N SER A 123 4.78 -12.68 -0.39
CA SER A 123 4.73 -12.71 -1.85
C SER A 123 3.44 -13.34 -2.36
N LEU A 124 2.77 -12.67 -3.31
CA LEU A 124 1.48 -13.06 -3.90
C LEU A 124 0.31 -13.05 -2.91
N SER A 125 0.46 -12.37 -1.78
CA SER A 125 -0.65 -12.19 -0.86
C SER A 125 -1.69 -11.21 -1.43
N PHE A 126 -2.92 -11.34 -0.94
CA PHE A 126 -4.00 -10.45 -1.35
C PHE A 126 -4.91 -10.09 -0.16
N GLU A 127 -5.62 -8.99 -0.32
CA GLU A 127 -6.73 -8.59 0.54
C GLU A 127 -7.98 -8.37 -0.30
N LEU A 128 -9.15 -8.66 0.28
CA LEU A 128 -10.44 -8.51 -0.38
C LEU A 128 -11.45 -7.86 0.57
N SER A 129 -12.16 -6.86 0.06
CA SER A 129 -13.36 -6.32 0.72
C SER A 129 -14.57 -6.34 -0.22
N LEU A 130 -15.76 -6.50 0.38
CA LEU A 130 -17.06 -6.35 -0.25
C LEU A 130 -17.76 -5.14 0.39
N GLY A 131 -17.98 -4.09 -0.39
CA GLY A 131 -18.38 -2.80 0.15
C GLY A 131 -17.36 -2.34 1.22
N LYS A 132 -17.86 -2.04 2.43
CA LYS A 132 -17.02 -1.64 3.57
C LYS A 132 -16.52 -2.81 4.43
N SER A 133 -16.96 -4.04 4.15
CA SER A 133 -16.60 -5.22 4.94
C SER A 133 -15.37 -5.87 4.38
N ARG A 134 -14.31 -5.98 5.19
CA ARG A 134 -13.10 -6.74 4.84
C ARG A 134 -13.38 -8.23 5.00
N VAL A 135 -13.15 -9.01 3.95
CA VAL A 135 -13.39 -10.46 3.90
C VAL A 135 -12.09 -11.24 4.09
N PHE A 136 -11.06 -10.88 3.35
CA PHE A 136 -9.70 -11.39 3.52
C PHE A 136 -8.76 -10.24 3.85
N VAL A 137 -8.01 -10.38 4.94
CA VAL A 137 -7.05 -9.39 5.42
C VAL A 137 -5.74 -10.07 5.78
N ASN A 138 -4.63 -9.39 5.55
CA ASN A 138 -3.34 -9.78 6.11
C ASN A 138 -3.27 -9.37 7.58
N SER A 139 -2.30 -9.92 8.32
CA SER A 139 -2.16 -9.60 9.75
C SER A 139 -1.57 -8.20 10.02
N GLY A 140 -0.89 -7.60 9.04
CA GLY A 140 -0.14 -6.37 9.26
C GLY A 140 0.92 -6.51 10.33
N THR A 141 1.13 -5.46 11.13
CA THR A 141 2.01 -5.52 12.29
C THR A 141 1.35 -4.92 13.54
N SER A 142 1.52 -5.56 14.70
CA SER A 142 1.05 -5.06 15.99
C SER A 142 2.18 -4.55 16.87
N LEU A 143 3.43 -4.89 16.55
CA LEU A 143 4.60 -4.50 17.34
C LEU A 143 5.89 -4.52 16.51
N TYR A 144 6.85 -3.74 16.94
CA TYR A 144 8.22 -3.74 16.43
C TYR A 144 9.18 -4.37 17.45
N GLY A 145 10.41 -4.65 17.02
CA GLY A 145 11.44 -5.22 17.85
C GLY A 145 11.69 -6.70 17.57
N ILE A 146 12.41 -7.35 18.46
CA ILE A 146 12.79 -8.77 18.35
C ILE A 146 11.87 -9.58 19.25
N SER A 147 10.94 -10.32 18.65
CA SER A 147 10.02 -11.21 19.36
C SER A 147 9.53 -12.34 18.45
N ILE A 148 9.01 -13.41 19.06
CA ILE A 148 8.38 -14.52 18.33
C ILE A 148 7.13 -14.02 17.61
N GLU A 149 6.34 -13.14 18.23
CA GLU A 149 5.14 -12.59 17.63
C GLU A 149 5.46 -11.75 16.40
N ARG A 150 6.51 -10.93 16.45
CA ARG A 150 6.98 -10.18 15.29
C ARG A 150 7.39 -11.10 14.14
N LEU A 151 8.09 -12.19 14.42
CA LEU A 151 8.45 -13.19 13.41
C LEU A 151 7.23 -13.90 12.84
N ARG A 152 6.24 -14.23 13.68
CA ARG A 152 4.97 -14.83 13.25
C ARG A 152 4.24 -13.92 12.25
N GLN A 153 4.11 -12.63 12.57
CA GLN A 153 3.43 -11.65 11.71
C GLN A 153 4.14 -11.44 10.37
N ARG A 154 5.45 -11.61 10.32
CA ARG A 154 6.25 -11.51 9.09
C ARG A 154 6.34 -12.81 8.29
N GLY A 155 5.86 -13.91 8.83
CA GLY A 155 5.89 -15.22 8.18
C GLY A 155 4.76 -15.41 7.17
N THR A 156 4.96 -16.27 6.19
CA THR A 156 4.00 -16.54 5.10
C THR A 156 2.64 -17.00 5.63
N SER A 157 2.62 -17.80 6.70
CA SER A 157 1.37 -18.29 7.31
C SER A 157 0.48 -17.19 7.94
N ALA A 158 1.00 -15.97 8.09
CA ALA A 158 0.21 -14.82 8.57
C ALA A 158 -0.47 -14.04 7.44
N HIS A 159 -0.34 -14.48 6.20
CA HIS A 159 -0.80 -13.79 5.01
C HIS A 159 -1.74 -14.64 4.16
N ASN A 160 -2.60 -14.00 3.37
CA ASN A 160 -3.50 -14.68 2.42
C ASN A 160 -2.73 -15.04 1.15
N THR A 161 -1.88 -16.03 1.25
CA THR A 161 -1.03 -16.53 0.14
C THR A 161 -0.80 -18.05 0.29
N VAL A 162 -0.07 -18.63 -0.66
CA VAL A 162 0.24 -20.06 -0.66
C VAL A 162 1.52 -20.32 0.14
N GLU A 163 1.41 -21.19 1.15
CA GLU A 163 2.56 -21.73 1.87
C GLU A 163 2.91 -23.13 1.34
N ILE A 164 4.18 -23.38 1.02
CA ILE A 164 4.66 -24.66 0.47
C ILE A 164 5.56 -25.34 1.50
N ASN A 165 5.21 -26.56 1.87
CA ASN A 165 5.96 -27.41 2.81
C ASN A 165 6.26 -26.73 4.16
N ASN A 166 5.32 -25.93 4.68
CA ASN A 166 5.46 -25.17 5.92
C ASN A 166 6.72 -24.28 5.92
N LYS A 167 7.02 -23.66 4.78
CA LYS A 167 8.17 -22.76 4.63
C LYS A 167 7.73 -21.39 4.17
N ASN A 168 8.36 -20.37 4.74
CA ASN A 168 8.18 -19.01 4.29
C ASN A 168 8.65 -18.84 2.84
N SER A 169 7.94 -18.04 2.06
CA SER A 169 8.31 -17.65 0.69
C SER A 169 9.64 -16.89 0.63
N SER A 170 10.01 -16.23 1.72
CA SER A 170 11.28 -15.52 1.89
C SER A 170 11.84 -15.76 3.28
N GLN A 171 13.17 -15.71 3.43
CA GLN A 171 13.82 -15.94 4.72
C GLN A 171 13.77 -14.68 5.58
N VAL A 172 12.67 -14.48 6.31
CA VAL A 172 12.55 -13.45 7.35
C VAL A 172 13.13 -13.97 8.65
N TRP A 173 13.91 -13.14 9.35
CA TRP A 173 14.47 -13.49 10.64
C TRP A 173 14.70 -12.24 11.50
N SER A 174 14.75 -12.41 12.83
CA SER A 174 14.80 -11.28 13.77
C SER A 174 13.64 -10.28 13.53
N GLY A 175 13.70 -9.09 14.08
CA GLY A 175 12.65 -8.06 13.91
C GLY A 175 12.61 -7.40 12.53
N PHE A 176 13.77 -7.29 11.84
CA PHE A 176 13.91 -6.41 10.66
C PHE A 176 14.83 -7.00 9.58
N ARG A 177 15.09 -8.29 9.57
CA ARG A 177 16.04 -8.91 8.65
C ARG A 177 15.33 -9.79 7.62
N VAL A 178 15.82 -9.75 6.40
CA VAL A 178 15.45 -10.67 5.31
C VAL A 178 16.74 -11.15 4.63
N ALA A 179 16.87 -12.46 4.45
CA ALA A 179 18.00 -13.06 3.74
C ALA A 179 17.61 -13.41 2.29
N LYS A 180 17.33 -14.67 1.96
CA LYS A 180 16.86 -15.05 0.62
C LYS A 180 15.45 -14.54 0.43
N ARG A 181 15.20 -13.93 -0.72
CA ARG A 181 13.89 -13.37 -1.08
C ARG A 181 13.27 -14.18 -2.20
N ALA A 182 11.95 -14.27 -2.20
CA ALA A 182 11.22 -14.73 -3.37
C ALA A 182 11.51 -13.79 -4.55
N ASP A 183 11.72 -14.38 -5.71
CA ASP A 183 11.83 -13.66 -6.98
C ASP A 183 10.46 -13.70 -7.66
N ILE A 184 9.87 -12.53 -7.84
CA ILE A 184 8.62 -12.38 -8.58
C ILE A 184 9.00 -12.20 -10.06
N GLY A 185 9.01 -13.30 -10.79
CA GLY A 185 9.32 -13.31 -12.22
C GLY A 185 8.40 -12.45 -13.09
N ASN A 186 8.20 -12.79 -14.35
CA ASN A 186 7.34 -12.05 -15.26
C ASN A 186 5.89 -12.00 -14.77
N ARG A 187 5.38 -10.79 -14.58
CA ARG A 187 4.02 -10.51 -14.14
C ARG A 187 3.15 -10.22 -15.37
N LEU A 188 2.14 -11.05 -15.59
CA LEU A 188 1.11 -10.80 -16.62
C LEU A 188 -0.19 -10.42 -15.91
N VAL A 189 -0.62 -9.19 -16.10
CA VAL A 189 -1.93 -8.71 -15.65
C VAL A 189 -2.78 -8.52 -16.90
N GLY A 190 -3.77 -9.37 -17.09
CA GLY A 190 -4.67 -9.34 -18.23
C GLY A 190 -6.13 -9.33 -17.81
N LYS A 191 -7.00 -8.79 -18.67
CA LYS A 191 -8.46 -8.98 -18.53
C LYS A 191 -8.82 -10.35 -19.09
N VAL A 192 -9.48 -11.17 -18.29
CA VAL A 192 -10.19 -12.34 -18.82
C VAL A 192 -11.50 -11.82 -19.41
N THR A 193 -11.60 -11.82 -20.74
CA THR A 193 -12.87 -11.62 -21.40
C THR A 193 -13.61 -12.96 -21.38
N SER A 194 -14.76 -13.04 -20.71
CA SER A 194 -15.67 -14.18 -20.89
C SER A 194 -16.08 -14.24 -22.38
N SER A 195 -15.76 -15.35 -23.02
CA SER A 195 -16.30 -15.73 -24.33
C SER A 195 -17.78 -16.04 -24.22
#